data_95b53ce7b07e3bcb35d34e95cfc20029
#
_entry.id   95b53ce7b07e3bcb35d34e95cfc20029
#
_cell.length_a   1.000
_cell.length_b   1.000
_cell.length_c   1.000
_cell.angle_alpha   90.00
_cell.angle_beta   90.00
_cell.angle_gamma   90.00
#
_symmetry.space_group_name_H-M   'P 1'
#
loop_
_entity.id
_entity.type
_entity.pdbx_description
1 polymer ?
#
loop_
_entity_poly.entity_id
_entity_poly.type
_entity_poly.pdbx_seq_one_letter_code
_entity_poly.pdbx_strand_id
1 'polypeptide(L)'
;MCNDAAVSLDNAVWMLTALAAVVVLLTRMRLSSEQSQAGHALVPLGIVKAHTIVGVLALAVWIYYLTSPGGTVGAVALVVWWIEVAVGLLILTRWMTRPSKHAADATGDSWAQGPALSILGHIGMLVGISFFTWIVLADKLS
;
A
#
# COMPACT_ATOMS: atom_id res chain seq x y z
N MET A 1 -3.60 23.34 25.04
CA MET A 1 -3.64 23.43 23.56
C MET A 1 -2.57 22.58 22.83
N CYS A 2 -1.34 22.43 23.32
CA CYS A 2 -0.34 21.57 22.64
C CYS A 2 -0.67 20.06 22.70
N ASN A 3 -1.36 19.60 23.73
CA ASN A 3 -1.66 18.18 23.95
C ASN A 3 -2.68 17.61 22.96
N ASP A 4 -3.68 18.39 22.58
CA ASP A 4 -4.76 17.95 21.70
C ASP A 4 -4.30 17.74 20.25
N ALA A 5 -3.33 18.54 19.79
CA ALA A 5 -2.76 18.40 18.45
C ALA A 5 -1.85 17.15 18.33
N ALA A 6 -1.09 16.83 19.38
CA ALA A 6 -0.26 15.63 19.42
C ALA A 6 -1.10 14.34 19.43
N VAL A 7 -2.15 14.31 20.26
CA VAL A 7 -3.11 13.19 20.30
C VAL A 7 -3.82 12.99 18.96
N SER A 8 -4.15 14.09 18.25
CA SER A 8 -4.79 14.01 16.94
C SER A 8 -3.86 13.47 15.84
N LEU A 9 -2.56 13.82 15.89
CA LEU A 9 -1.55 13.30 14.96
C LEU A 9 -1.29 11.81 15.17
N ASP A 10 -1.12 11.38 16.41
CA ASP A 10 -0.94 9.96 16.74
C ASP A 10 -2.14 9.13 16.27
N ASN A 11 -3.36 9.59 16.55
CA ASN A 11 -4.57 8.94 16.05
C ASN A 11 -4.60 8.87 14.52
N ALA A 12 -4.20 9.93 13.81
CA ALA A 12 -4.16 9.95 12.35
C ALA A 12 -3.15 8.92 11.81
N VAL A 13 -1.97 8.81 12.43
CA VAL A 13 -0.96 7.82 12.05
C VAL A 13 -1.47 6.40 12.26
N TRP A 14 -2.08 6.10 13.40
CA TRP A 14 -2.64 4.78 13.65
C TRP A 14 -3.82 4.44 12.74
N MET A 15 -4.68 5.40 12.43
CA MET A 15 -5.77 5.22 11.46
C MET A 15 -5.24 4.91 10.06
N LEU A 16 -4.24 5.66 9.58
CA LEU A 16 -3.62 5.40 8.28
C LEU A 16 -2.87 4.07 8.26
N THR A 17 -2.23 3.69 9.37
CA THR A 17 -1.58 2.37 9.52
C THR A 17 -2.60 1.24 9.44
N ALA A 18 -3.75 1.38 10.12
CA ALA A 18 -4.84 0.42 10.04
C ALA A 18 -5.40 0.32 8.62
N LEU A 19 -5.56 1.45 7.94
CA LEU A 19 -6.01 1.50 6.54
C LEU A 19 -5.00 0.79 5.61
N ALA A 20 -3.70 1.02 5.81
CA ALA A 20 -2.65 0.32 5.08
C ALA A 20 -2.70 -1.20 5.31
N ALA A 21 -2.94 -1.66 6.55
CA ALA A 21 -3.12 -3.06 6.87
C ALA A 21 -4.32 -3.67 6.14
N VAL A 22 -5.45 -2.94 6.08
CA VAL A 22 -6.63 -3.35 5.31
C VAL A 22 -6.30 -3.49 3.82
N VAL A 23 -5.56 -2.53 3.24
CA VAL A 23 -5.15 -2.60 1.83
C VAL A 23 -4.28 -3.83 1.57
N VAL A 24 -3.31 -4.13 2.45
CA VAL A 24 -2.46 -5.33 2.34
C VAL A 24 -3.31 -6.60 2.42
N LEU A 25 -4.26 -6.67 3.35
CA LEU A 25 -5.16 -7.81 3.51
C LEU A 25 -6.05 -8.01 2.28
N LEU A 26 -6.70 -6.95 1.80
CA LEU A 26 -7.54 -7.00 0.61
C LEU A 26 -6.74 -7.42 -0.64
N THR A 27 -5.52 -6.93 -0.79
CA THR A 27 -4.61 -7.35 -1.86
C THR A 27 -4.34 -8.85 -1.76
N ARG A 28 -4.05 -9.36 -0.56
CA ARG A 28 -3.82 -10.78 -0.33
C ARG A 28 -5.05 -11.63 -0.65
N MET A 29 -6.24 -11.22 -0.21
CA MET A 29 -7.49 -11.91 -0.50
C MET A 29 -7.79 -11.93 -2.00
N ARG A 30 -7.57 -10.82 -2.69
CA ARG A 30 -7.77 -10.71 -4.14
C ARG A 30 -6.81 -11.62 -4.91
N LEU A 31 -5.55 -11.72 -4.48
CA LEU A 31 -4.56 -12.59 -5.11
C LEU A 31 -4.86 -14.08 -4.93
N SER A 32 -5.59 -14.45 -3.89
CA SER A 32 -6.00 -15.83 -3.64
C SER A 32 -7.28 -16.23 -4.38
N SER A 33 -8.01 -15.29 -4.97
CA SER A 33 -9.23 -15.61 -5.73
C SER A 33 -8.90 -16.10 -7.14
N GLU A 34 -9.61 -17.11 -7.62
CA GLU A 34 -9.42 -17.68 -8.96
C GLU A 34 -9.64 -16.67 -10.09
N GLN A 35 -10.50 -15.68 -9.89
CA GLN A 35 -10.76 -14.59 -10.83
C GLN A 35 -9.53 -13.71 -11.07
N SER A 36 -8.63 -13.61 -10.09
CA SER A 36 -7.40 -12.85 -10.27
C SER A 36 -6.35 -13.60 -11.10
N GLN A 37 -6.46 -14.92 -11.23
CA GLN A 37 -5.53 -15.72 -12.02
C GLN A 37 -5.59 -15.40 -13.51
N ALA A 38 -6.75 -15.06 -14.06
CA ALA A 38 -6.90 -14.64 -15.45
C ALA A 38 -6.16 -13.33 -15.76
N GLY A 39 -6.10 -12.39 -14.82
CA GLY A 39 -5.33 -11.14 -14.95
C GLY A 39 -3.82 -11.30 -14.67
N HIS A 40 -3.41 -12.37 -13.99
CA HIS A 40 -2.01 -12.61 -13.59
C HIS A 40 -1.12 -13.09 -14.74
N ALA A 41 -1.68 -13.52 -15.85
CA ALA A 41 -0.90 -13.87 -17.06
C ALA A 41 -0.05 -12.70 -17.57
N LEU A 42 -0.32 -11.47 -17.13
CA LEU A 42 0.37 -10.25 -17.56
C LEU A 42 1.50 -9.82 -16.61
N VAL A 43 1.49 -10.27 -15.36
CA VAL A 43 2.53 -9.97 -14.37
C VAL A 43 3.06 -11.28 -13.80
N PRO A 44 4.38 -11.50 -13.79
CA PRO A 44 4.95 -12.72 -13.22
C PRO A 44 4.51 -12.92 -11.77
N LEU A 45 4.00 -14.10 -11.45
CA LEU A 45 3.47 -14.43 -10.12
C LEU A 45 4.51 -14.20 -9.00
N GLY A 46 5.80 -14.37 -9.33
CA GLY A 46 6.90 -14.09 -8.40
C GLY A 46 6.96 -12.62 -7.96
N ILE A 47 6.74 -11.68 -8.88
CA ILE A 47 6.76 -10.23 -8.57
C ILE A 47 5.59 -9.87 -7.67
N VAL A 48 4.41 -10.42 -7.96
CA VAL A 48 3.20 -10.17 -7.13
C VAL A 48 3.37 -10.73 -5.72
N LYS A 49 3.93 -11.94 -5.59
CA LYS A 49 4.24 -12.53 -4.28
C LYS A 49 5.30 -11.71 -3.53
N ALA A 50 6.37 -11.30 -4.21
CA ALA A 50 7.41 -10.46 -3.61
C ALA A 50 6.84 -9.15 -3.10
N HIS A 51 6.03 -8.44 -3.91
CA HIS A 51 5.34 -7.22 -3.51
C HIS A 51 4.49 -7.43 -2.25
N THR A 52 3.68 -8.50 -2.19
CA THR A 52 2.88 -8.81 -1.00
C THR A 52 3.75 -9.06 0.24
N ILE A 53 4.86 -9.78 0.11
CA ILE A 53 5.77 -10.08 1.23
C ILE A 53 6.43 -8.79 1.73
N VAL A 54 6.94 -7.96 0.82
CA VAL A 54 7.58 -6.68 1.17
C VAL A 54 6.57 -5.74 1.84
N GLY A 55 5.31 -5.70 1.37
CA GLY A 55 4.24 -4.91 1.99
C GLY A 55 3.94 -5.33 3.43
N VAL A 56 3.89 -6.64 3.70
CA VAL A 56 3.73 -7.16 5.08
C VAL A 56 4.93 -6.78 5.95
N LEU A 57 6.15 -6.90 5.43
CA LEU A 57 7.37 -6.52 6.16
C LEU A 57 7.41 -5.02 6.41
N ALA A 58 7.06 -4.19 5.43
CA ALA A 58 6.98 -2.74 5.58
C ALA A 58 6.02 -2.35 6.71
N LEU A 59 4.84 -2.96 6.74
CA LEU A 59 3.85 -2.74 7.79
C LEU A 59 4.38 -3.17 9.16
N ALA A 60 5.02 -4.33 9.25
CA ALA A 60 5.57 -4.84 10.51
C ALA A 60 6.67 -3.91 11.06
N VAL A 61 7.62 -3.48 10.23
CA VAL A 61 8.69 -2.55 10.63
C VAL A 61 8.12 -1.18 11.01
N TRP A 62 7.09 -0.72 10.31
CA TRP A 62 6.41 0.53 10.64
C TRP A 62 5.69 0.46 11.99
N ILE A 63 4.94 -0.60 12.28
CA ILE A 63 4.28 -0.81 13.58
C ILE A 63 5.32 -0.90 14.70
N TYR A 64 6.44 -1.58 14.45
CA TYR A 64 7.54 -1.64 15.41
C TYR A 64 8.09 -0.24 15.70
N TYR A 65 8.29 0.59 14.69
CA TYR A 65 8.70 1.99 14.87
C TYR A 65 7.69 2.78 15.71
N LEU A 66 6.38 2.64 15.46
CA LEU A 66 5.35 3.35 16.23
C LEU A 66 5.31 2.94 17.71
N THR A 67 5.64 1.68 18.02
CA THR A 67 5.65 1.17 19.41
C THR A 67 6.98 1.40 20.12
N SER A 68 8.06 1.60 19.37
CA SER A 68 9.42 1.76 19.89
C SER A 68 10.17 2.79 19.03
N PRO A 69 9.82 4.08 19.15
CA PRO A 69 10.40 5.11 18.31
C PRO A 69 11.93 5.17 18.42
N GLY A 70 12.60 5.18 17.25
CA GLY A 70 14.04 5.31 17.16
C GLY A 70 14.43 5.76 15.75
N GLY A 71 15.30 6.76 15.66
CA GLY A 71 15.60 7.43 14.37
C GLY A 71 16.02 6.50 13.25
N THR A 72 16.86 5.50 13.53
CA THR A 72 17.29 4.52 12.52
C THR A 72 16.14 3.62 12.07
N VAL A 73 15.28 3.19 12.97
CA VAL A 73 14.13 2.32 12.65
C VAL A 73 13.12 3.05 11.77
N GLY A 74 12.83 4.32 12.09
CA GLY A 74 11.95 5.16 11.29
C GLY A 74 12.46 5.33 9.86
N ALA A 75 13.75 5.59 9.68
CA ALA A 75 14.37 5.70 8.37
C ALA A 75 14.29 4.39 7.58
N VAL A 76 14.58 3.25 8.21
CA VAL A 76 14.45 1.92 7.58
C VAL A 76 13.00 1.65 7.17
N ALA A 77 12.04 1.91 8.06
CA ALA A 77 10.63 1.74 7.77
C ALA A 77 10.18 2.57 6.54
N LEU A 78 10.60 3.83 6.46
CA LEU A 78 10.31 4.68 5.30
C LEU A 78 10.93 4.14 4.01
N VAL A 79 12.19 3.70 4.03
CA VAL A 79 12.85 3.14 2.85
C VAL A 79 12.09 1.91 2.33
N VAL A 80 11.71 0.98 3.21
CA VAL A 80 10.96 -0.21 2.82
C VAL A 80 9.58 0.16 2.27
N TRP A 81 8.88 1.11 2.88
CA TRP A 81 7.61 1.62 2.37
C TRP A 81 7.72 2.29 0.99
N TRP A 82 8.75 3.12 0.76
CA TRP A 82 8.95 3.76 -0.54
C TRP A 82 9.26 2.74 -1.63
N ILE A 83 10.05 1.69 -1.33
CA ILE A 83 10.31 0.58 -2.26
C ILE A 83 8.99 -0.12 -2.60
N GLU A 84 8.17 -0.41 -1.59
CA GLU A 84 6.88 -1.09 -1.76
C GLU A 84 5.94 -0.29 -2.67
N VAL A 85 5.78 1.01 -2.41
CA VAL A 85 4.94 1.90 -3.22
C VAL A 85 5.47 2.00 -4.65
N ALA A 86 6.78 2.15 -4.84
CA ALA A 86 7.39 2.22 -6.17
C ALA A 86 7.16 0.93 -6.97
N VAL A 87 7.37 -0.23 -6.37
CA VAL A 87 7.13 -1.53 -7.02
C VAL A 87 5.64 -1.70 -7.34
N GLY A 88 4.76 -1.34 -6.42
CA GLY A 88 3.32 -1.38 -6.64
C GLY A 88 2.85 -0.51 -7.82
N LEU A 89 3.38 0.70 -7.92
CA LEU A 89 3.10 1.60 -9.04
C LEU A 89 3.65 1.06 -10.37
N LEU A 90 4.84 0.47 -10.37
CA LEU A 90 5.41 -0.17 -11.57
C LEU A 90 4.55 -1.36 -12.04
N ILE A 91 4.05 -2.17 -11.13
CA ILE A 91 3.14 -3.26 -11.45
C ILE A 91 1.84 -2.71 -12.04
N LEU A 92 1.27 -1.69 -11.40
CA LEU A 92 0.02 -1.06 -11.81
C LEU A 92 0.15 -0.44 -13.20
N THR A 93 1.20 0.34 -13.48
CA THR A 93 1.43 0.96 -14.80
C THR A 93 1.61 -0.08 -15.88
N ARG A 94 2.39 -1.15 -15.60
CA ARG A 94 2.59 -2.26 -16.56
C ARG A 94 1.29 -2.98 -16.88
N TRP A 95 0.40 -3.10 -15.92
CA TRP A 95 -0.91 -3.72 -16.11
C TRP A 95 -1.85 -2.81 -16.92
N MET A 96 -1.86 -1.50 -16.64
CA MET A 96 -2.73 -0.53 -17.33
C MET A 96 -2.33 -0.26 -18.78
N THR A 97 -1.06 -0.39 -19.15
CA THR A 97 -0.56 -0.04 -20.50
C THR A 97 -0.80 -1.12 -21.56
N ARG A 98 -1.35 -2.29 -21.20
CA ARG A 98 -1.64 -3.35 -22.16
C ARG A 98 -3.12 -3.30 -22.59
N PRO A 99 -3.42 -3.11 -23.91
CA PRO A 99 -4.77 -3.22 -24.42
C PRO A 99 -5.30 -4.63 -24.18
N SER A 100 -6.33 -4.80 -23.39
CA SER A 100 -7.04 -6.07 -23.31
C SER A 100 -7.81 -6.27 -24.60
N LYS A 101 -7.50 -7.33 -25.36
CA LYS A 101 -8.27 -7.71 -26.56
C LYS A 101 -9.74 -8.08 -26.26
N HIS A 102 -10.11 -8.14 -25.00
CA HIS A 102 -11.43 -8.57 -24.51
C HIS A 102 -12.16 -7.49 -23.68
N ALA A 103 -11.74 -6.22 -23.76
CA ALA A 103 -12.43 -5.13 -23.04
C ALA A 103 -13.83 -4.83 -23.59
N ALA A 104 -14.22 -5.41 -24.74
CA ALA A 104 -15.53 -5.18 -25.35
C ALA A 104 -16.66 -6.03 -24.74
N ASP A 105 -16.36 -7.11 -24.02
CA ASP A 105 -17.37 -8.05 -23.49
C ASP A 105 -17.61 -7.93 -21.96
N ALA A 106 -16.95 -7.01 -21.29
CA ALA A 106 -17.11 -6.82 -19.85
C ALA A 106 -18.30 -5.90 -19.52
N THR A 107 -19.50 -6.33 -19.86
CA THR A 107 -20.75 -5.72 -19.39
C THR A 107 -21.02 -6.14 -17.93
N GLY A 108 -20.23 -5.71 -16.99
CA GLY A 108 -20.44 -6.11 -15.60
C GLY A 108 -19.29 -5.79 -14.67
N ASP A 109 -18.45 -4.82 -15.01
CA ASP A 109 -17.34 -4.41 -14.13
C ASP A 109 -17.90 -3.71 -12.89
N SER A 110 -18.13 -4.51 -11.84
CA SER A 110 -18.34 -3.91 -10.53
C SER A 110 -17.05 -3.17 -10.15
N TRP A 111 -17.17 -2.00 -9.55
CA TRP A 111 -16.06 -1.19 -9.03
C TRP A 111 -15.04 -2.02 -8.23
N ALA A 112 -15.50 -3.07 -7.56
CA ALA A 112 -14.68 -3.99 -6.77
C ALA A 112 -13.85 -4.97 -7.62
N GLN A 113 -14.16 -5.17 -8.88
CA GLN A 113 -13.49 -6.14 -9.77
C GLN A 113 -12.55 -5.45 -10.77
N GLY A 114 -12.75 -4.15 -11.03
CA GLY A 114 -12.00 -3.37 -12.01
C GLY A 114 -10.67 -2.78 -11.48
N PRO A 115 -9.95 -2.04 -12.35
CA PRO A 115 -8.71 -1.34 -12.02
C PRO A 115 -8.87 -0.26 -10.96
N ALA A 116 -10.07 0.31 -10.81
CA ALA A 116 -10.34 1.47 -9.99
C ALA A 116 -9.95 1.27 -8.52
N LEU A 117 -10.27 0.14 -7.92
CA LEU A 117 -9.89 -0.16 -6.53
C LEU A 117 -8.37 -0.28 -6.37
N SER A 118 -7.69 -0.86 -7.36
CA SER A 118 -6.23 -0.97 -7.34
C SER A 118 -5.56 0.41 -7.47
N ILE A 119 -6.07 1.27 -8.37
CA ILE A 119 -5.59 2.65 -8.53
C ILE A 119 -5.79 3.43 -7.23
N LEU A 120 -6.99 3.36 -6.66
CA LEU A 120 -7.32 4.05 -5.41
C LEU A 120 -6.42 3.59 -4.26
N GLY A 121 -6.17 2.28 -4.14
CA GLY A 121 -5.26 1.73 -3.13
C GLY A 121 -3.83 2.25 -3.29
N HIS A 122 -3.28 2.27 -4.50
CA HIS A 122 -1.91 2.74 -4.74
C HIS A 122 -1.76 4.27 -4.58
N ILE A 123 -2.75 5.06 -5.00
CA ILE A 123 -2.76 6.50 -4.75
C ILE A 123 -2.88 6.78 -3.25
N GLY A 124 -3.77 6.08 -2.55
CA GLY A 124 -3.92 6.20 -1.11
C GLY A 124 -2.63 5.86 -0.36
N MET A 125 -1.93 4.80 -0.77
CA MET A 125 -0.63 4.42 -0.21
C MET A 125 0.45 5.46 -0.48
N LEU A 126 0.48 6.07 -1.67
CA LEU A 126 1.41 7.14 -2.00
C LEU A 126 1.19 8.39 -1.12
N VAL A 127 -0.06 8.77 -0.90
CA VAL A 127 -0.40 9.88 0.01
C VAL A 127 -0.04 9.51 1.45
N GLY A 128 -0.35 8.30 1.89
CA GLY A 128 -0.03 7.81 3.23
C GLY A 128 1.46 7.81 3.53
N ILE A 129 2.29 7.30 2.61
CA ILE A 129 3.74 7.29 2.81
C ILE A 129 4.35 8.69 2.77
N SER A 130 3.81 9.60 1.97
CA SER A 130 4.24 11.00 1.97
C SER A 130 3.97 11.64 3.34
N PHE A 131 2.81 11.37 3.93
CA PHE A 131 2.47 11.82 5.28
C PHE A 131 3.38 11.20 6.34
N PHE A 132 3.64 9.90 6.30
CA PHE A 132 4.57 9.21 7.20
C PHE A 132 5.99 9.77 7.08
N THR A 133 6.44 10.05 5.85
CA THR A 133 7.73 10.68 5.60
C THR A 133 7.82 12.04 6.29
N TRP A 134 6.78 12.87 6.15
CA TRP A 134 6.74 14.16 6.82
C TRP A 134 6.79 14.02 8.35
N ILE A 135 6.04 13.09 8.92
CA ILE A 135 6.01 12.85 10.37
C ILE A 135 7.38 12.45 10.91
N VAL A 136 8.04 11.50 10.25
CA VAL A 136 9.36 11.00 10.68
C VAL A 136 10.43 12.08 10.53
N LEU A 137 10.47 12.78 9.39
CA LEU A 137 11.46 13.83 9.14
C LEU A 137 11.25 15.07 10.00
N ALA A 138 10.02 15.36 10.40
CA ALA A 138 9.68 16.47 11.28
C ALA A 138 9.71 16.09 12.77
N ASP A 139 10.12 14.87 13.10
CA ASP A 139 10.23 14.34 14.48
C ASP A 139 8.96 14.57 15.31
N LYS A 140 7.81 14.21 14.73
CA LYS A 140 6.49 14.47 15.34
C LYS A 140 6.01 13.36 16.29
N LEU A 141 6.71 12.22 16.37
CA LEU A 141 6.38 11.06 17.20
C LEU A 141 7.41 10.81 18.33
N SER A 142 8.36 11.70 18.52
CA SER A 142 9.34 11.68 19.62
C SER A 142 8.86 12.41 20.86
#